data_496ae12efd716698ed80917f3422e92c
#
_entry.id   496ae12efd716698ed80917f3422e92c
#
_cell.length_a   1.000
_cell.length_b   1.000
_cell.length_c   1.000
_cell.angle_alpha   90.00
_cell.angle_beta   90.00
_cell.angle_gamma   90.00
#
_symmetry.space_group_name_H-M   'P 1'
#
loop_
_entity.id
_entity.type
_entity.pdbx_description
1 polymer ?
#
loop_
_entity_poly.entity_id
_entity_poly.type
_entity_poly.pdbx_seq_one_letter_code
_entity_poly.pdbx_strand_id
1 'polypeptide(L)'
;MILAEQLGLLRGGRPLFTDASFAIHPGWHVGLTGNNGAGKSSLFSLLLRELQADSGSLSRPVGWVVAHMKQEVAAVDRSALDYVLDGDAEWRLLDEQLSDLDALDGTAMGNLFANYESIDGYTASSRASQLLA
;
A
#
# COMPACT_ATOMS: atom_id res chain seq x y z
N MET A 1 16.34 2.28 -0.83
CA MET A 1 16.34 0.81 -0.90
C MET A 1 15.57 0.22 0.28
N ILE A 2 15.07 -0.99 0.13
CA ILE A 2 14.55 -1.79 1.24
C ILE A 2 15.73 -2.60 1.77
N LEU A 3 15.90 -2.63 3.09
CA LEU A 3 17.01 -3.32 3.75
C LEU A 3 16.47 -4.21 4.88
N ALA A 4 16.83 -5.48 4.84
CA ALA A 4 16.63 -6.42 5.94
C ALA A 4 17.98 -6.78 6.55
N GLU A 5 18.08 -6.74 7.88
CA GLU A 5 19.29 -7.07 8.64
C GLU A 5 18.93 -8.05 9.75
N GLN A 6 19.51 -9.23 9.66
CA GLN A 6 19.32 -10.34 10.63
C GLN A 6 17.83 -10.59 10.96
N LEU A 7 16.98 -10.46 9.96
CA LEU A 7 15.53 -10.56 10.09
C LEU A 7 15.14 -11.96 10.56
N GLY A 8 14.41 -12.03 11.67
CA GLY A 8 13.84 -13.24 12.21
C GLY A 8 12.33 -13.09 12.41
N LEU A 9 11.59 -14.14 12.06
CA LEU A 9 10.14 -14.20 12.25
C LEU A 9 9.71 -15.60 12.64
N LEU A 10 8.94 -15.70 13.72
CA LEU A 10 8.32 -16.93 14.21
C LEU A 10 6.81 -16.90 13.94
N ARG A 11 6.24 -18.01 13.54
CA ARG A 11 4.81 -18.18 13.39
C ARG A 11 4.37 -19.54 13.90
N GLY A 12 3.45 -19.54 14.88
CA GLY A 12 2.98 -20.77 15.52
C GLY A 12 4.11 -21.62 16.10
N GLY A 13 5.14 -21.00 16.68
CA GLY A 13 6.31 -21.68 17.24
C GLY A 13 7.31 -22.18 16.19
N ARG A 14 7.10 -21.91 14.90
CA ARG A 14 8.02 -22.32 13.82
C ARG A 14 8.76 -21.10 13.26
N PRO A 15 10.09 -21.15 13.10
CA PRO A 15 10.84 -20.11 12.44
C PRO A 15 10.49 -20.09 10.93
N LEU A 16 10.08 -18.94 10.43
CA LEU A 16 9.91 -18.68 8.99
C LEU A 16 11.16 -18.05 8.40
N PHE A 17 11.78 -17.14 9.15
CA PHE A 17 13.05 -16.51 8.82
C PHE A 17 14.00 -16.61 10.02
N THR A 18 15.26 -16.84 9.73
CA THR A 18 16.34 -16.83 10.74
C THR A 18 17.53 -16.12 10.12
N ASP A 19 17.95 -15.01 10.74
CA ASP A 19 19.09 -14.18 10.32
C ASP A 19 19.09 -13.79 8.83
N ALA A 20 17.89 -13.58 8.27
CA ALA A 20 17.76 -13.24 6.86
C ALA A 20 18.22 -11.78 6.62
N SER A 21 19.19 -11.61 5.76
CA SER A 21 19.71 -10.29 5.39
C SER A 21 19.70 -10.14 3.89
N PHE A 22 19.09 -9.03 3.41
CA PHE A 22 19.03 -8.70 1.99
C PHE A 22 18.81 -7.21 1.78
N ALA A 23 19.13 -6.74 0.58
CA ALA A 23 18.81 -5.38 0.13
C ALA A 23 18.10 -5.42 -1.21
N ILE A 24 17.07 -4.57 -1.38
CA ILE A 24 16.38 -4.36 -2.66
C ILE A 24 16.57 -2.90 -3.04
N HIS A 25 17.26 -2.68 -4.17
CA HIS A 25 17.55 -1.34 -4.67
C HIS A 25 16.40 -0.79 -5.54
N PRO A 26 16.27 0.54 -5.66
CA PRO A 26 15.32 1.16 -6.59
C PRO A 26 15.51 0.62 -8.01
N GLY A 27 14.38 0.41 -8.71
CA GLY A 27 14.37 -0.10 -10.08
C GLY A 27 14.53 -1.62 -10.22
N TRP A 28 14.77 -2.34 -9.14
CA TRP A 28 14.86 -3.80 -9.20
C TRP A 28 13.50 -4.47 -9.28
N HIS A 29 13.42 -5.53 -10.11
CA HIS A 29 12.32 -6.47 -10.13
C HIS A 29 12.79 -7.75 -9.43
N VAL A 30 12.15 -8.08 -8.32
CA VAL A 30 12.59 -9.19 -7.45
C VAL A 30 11.52 -10.27 -7.40
N GLY A 31 11.90 -11.51 -7.72
CA GLY A 31 11.07 -12.69 -7.55
C GLY A 31 11.28 -13.35 -6.19
N LEU A 32 10.20 -13.54 -5.43
CA LEU A 32 10.22 -14.29 -4.18
C LEU A 32 9.66 -15.69 -4.40
N THR A 33 10.52 -16.72 -4.28
CA THR A 33 10.16 -18.13 -4.51
C THR A 33 10.29 -18.94 -3.24
N GLY A 34 9.60 -20.05 -3.16
CA GLY A 34 9.62 -20.95 -2.02
C GLY A 34 8.36 -21.80 -1.90
N ASN A 35 8.40 -22.87 -1.12
CA ASN A 35 7.26 -23.76 -0.87
C ASN A 35 6.09 -23.03 -0.19
N ASN A 36 4.92 -23.65 -0.22
CA ASN A 36 3.78 -23.13 0.55
C ASN A 36 4.11 -23.19 2.06
N GLY A 37 3.78 -22.11 2.77
CA GLY A 37 4.13 -21.96 4.18
C GLY A 37 5.56 -21.51 4.47
N ALA A 38 6.40 -21.24 3.44
CA ALA A 38 7.77 -20.75 3.63
C ALA A 38 7.88 -19.29 4.14
N GLY A 39 6.76 -18.60 4.31
CA GLY A 39 6.76 -17.23 4.84
C GLY A 39 6.68 -16.12 3.79
N LYS A 40 6.43 -16.43 2.51
CA LYS A 40 6.32 -15.41 1.44
C LYS A 40 5.31 -14.32 1.78
N SER A 41 4.09 -14.69 2.16
CA SER A 41 3.05 -13.73 2.56
C SER A 41 3.44 -12.97 3.83
N SER A 42 4.12 -13.63 4.77
CA SER A 42 4.59 -12.97 5.99
C SER A 42 5.65 -11.91 5.71
N LEU A 43 6.52 -12.12 4.71
CA LEU A 43 7.45 -11.08 4.27
C LEU A 43 6.73 -9.87 3.68
N PHE A 44 5.67 -10.08 2.88
CA PHE A 44 4.84 -8.98 2.40
C PHE A 44 4.16 -8.23 3.54
N SER A 45 3.59 -8.95 4.53
CA SER A 45 2.98 -8.30 5.70
C SER A 45 4.00 -7.51 6.54
N LEU A 46 5.25 -7.96 6.64
CA LEU A 46 6.34 -7.16 7.24
C LEU A 46 6.64 -5.90 6.43
N LEU A 47 6.70 -6.00 5.09
CA LEU A 47 6.89 -4.85 4.21
C LEU A 47 5.74 -3.85 4.29
N LEU A 48 4.50 -4.32 4.47
CA LEU A 48 3.31 -3.51 4.67
C LEU A 48 3.19 -2.94 6.09
N ARG A 49 4.05 -3.36 7.02
CA ARG A 49 4.00 -3.04 8.46
C ARG A 49 2.76 -3.57 9.18
N GLU A 50 2.12 -4.57 8.62
CA GLU A 50 1.04 -5.33 9.27
C GLU A 50 1.57 -6.30 10.32
N LEU A 51 2.85 -6.66 10.19
CA LEU A 51 3.60 -7.50 11.13
C LEU A 51 4.86 -6.79 11.60
N GLN A 52 5.35 -7.21 12.75
CA GLN A 52 6.67 -6.86 13.27
C GLN A 52 7.58 -8.08 13.28
N ALA A 53 8.86 -7.86 13.06
CA ALA A 53 9.88 -8.90 13.17
C ALA A 53 10.10 -9.28 14.65
N ASP A 54 10.39 -10.54 14.92
CA ASP A 54 10.76 -11.02 16.25
C ASP A 54 12.21 -10.67 16.58
N SER A 55 13.08 -10.60 15.55
CA SER A 55 14.47 -10.16 15.67
C SER A 55 14.93 -9.47 14.38
N GLY A 56 16.03 -8.73 14.49
CA GLY A 56 16.58 -7.94 13.39
C GLY A 56 15.70 -6.77 12.97
N SER A 57 15.85 -6.32 11.74
CA SER A 57 15.10 -5.19 11.22
C SER A 57 14.73 -5.33 9.75
N LEU A 58 13.61 -4.74 9.36
CA LEU A 58 13.23 -4.53 7.97
C LEU A 58 12.88 -3.05 7.80
N SER A 59 13.68 -2.34 7.03
CA SER A 59 13.56 -0.91 6.81
C SER A 59 13.23 -0.58 5.36
N ARG A 60 12.47 0.51 5.16
CA ARG A 60 12.20 1.13 3.87
C ARG A 60 12.25 2.64 4.00
N PRO A 61 12.55 3.40 2.93
CA PRO A 61 12.57 4.85 3.00
C PRO A 61 11.26 5.44 3.52
N VAL A 62 11.37 6.47 4.33
CA VAL A 62 10.21 7.25 4.79
C VAL A 62 9.56 7.90 3.57
N GLY A 63 8.23 7.90 3.52
CA GLY A 63 7.47 8.49 2.41
C GLY A 63 7.22 7.56 1.21
N TRP A 64 7.79 6.35 1.19
CA TRP A 64 7.42 5.38 0.14
C TRP A 64 5.99 4.87 0.36
N VAL A 65 5.18 5.02 -0.67
CA VAL A 65 3.86 4.36 -0.76
C VAL A 65 4.07 2.95 -1.27
N VAL A 66 3.54 1.97 -0.55
CA VAL A 66 3.59 0.56 -0.95
C VAL A 66 2.22 0.16 -1.47
N ALA A 67 2.14 -0.05 -2.78
CA ALA A 67 0.98 -0.68 -3.39
C ALA A 67 1.16 -2.20 -3.43
N HIS A 68 0.10 -2.97 -3.19
CA HIS A 68 0.13 -4.42 -3.33
C HIS A 68 -1.21 -4.95 -3.85
N MET A 69 -1.15 -6.08 -4.56
CA MET A 69 -2.32 -6.83 -4.97
C MET A 69 -2.58 -7.95 -3.97
N LYS A 70 -3.80 -7.98 -3.40
CA LYS A 70 -4.25 -9.10 -2.56
C LYS A 70 -4.46 -10.35 -3.43
N GLN A 71 -4.19 -11.53 -2.87
CA GLN A 71 -4.46 -12.81 -3.54
C GLN A 71 -5.95 -13.05 -3.76
N GLU A 72 -6.77 -12.63 -2.81
CA GLU A 72 -8.21 -12.74 -2.88
C GLU A 72 -8.82 -11.37 -2.65
N VAL A 73 -9.76 -11.02 -3.49
CA VAL A 73 -10.61 -9.84 -3.34
C VAL A 73 -11.91 -10.33 -2.70
N ALA A 74 -12.20 -9.89 -1.49
CA ALA A 74 -13.48 -10.17 -0.86
C ALA A 74 -14.61 -9.61 -1.75
N ALA A 75 -15.69 -10.36 -1.89
CA ALA A 75 -16.89 -9.83 -2.52
C ALA A 75 -17.40 -8.68 -1.66
N VAL A 76 -17.41 -7.48 -2.24
CA VAL A 76 -17.92 -6.28 -1.61
C VAL A 76 -19.14 -5.78 -2.38
N ASP A 77 -20.11 -5.23 -1.69
CA ASP A 77 -21.32 -4.64 -2.28
C ASP A 77 -21.01 -3.21 -2.77
N ARG A 78 -20.07 -3.13 -3.72
CA ARG A 78 -19.60 -1.89 -4.35
C ARG A 78 -19.37 -2.10 -5.84
N SER A 79 -19.47 -1.04 -6.64
CA SER A 79 -19.12 -1.12 -8.04
C SER A 79 -17.63 -1.40 -8.23
N ALA A 80 -17.26 -2.06 -9.33
CA ALA A 80 -15.86 -2.29 -9.66
C ALA A 80 -15.07 -0.98 -9.77
N LEU A 81 -15.70 0.08 -10.28
CA LEU A 81 -15.11 1.41 -10.38
C LEU A 81 -14.77 1.98 -9.00
N ASP A 82 -15.74 1.95 -8.07
CA ASP A 82 -15.51 2.43 -6.70
C ASP A 82 -14.42 1.62 -6.00
N TYR A 83 -14.41 0.30 -6.22
CA TYR A 83 -13.37 -0.56 -5.64
C TYR A 83 -11.96 -0.20 -6.12
N VAL A 84 -11.80 0.14 -7.40
CA VAL A 84 -10.52 0.60 -7.96
C VAL A 84 -10.14 1.96 -7.37
N LEU A 85 -11.09 2.88 -7.28
CA LEU A 85 -10.87 4.24 -6.71
C LEU A 85 -10.52 4.18 -5.22
N ASP A 86 -11.11 3.26 -4.45
CA ASP A 86 -10.79 3.04 -3.03
C ASP A 86 -9.33 2.57 -2.81
N GLY A 87 -8.69 2.05 -3.84
CA GLY A 87 -7.27 1.70 -3.82
C GLY A 87 -6.34 2.92 -3.71
N ASP A 88 -6.80 4.09 -4.10
CA ASP A 88 -6.11 5.37 -3.93
C ASP A 88 -6.67 6.10 -2.70
N ALA A 89 -6.08 5.80 -1.54
CA ALA A 89 -6.53 6.34 -0.27
C ALA A 89 -6.41 7.88 -0.18
N GLU A 90 -5.41 8.47 -0.85
CA GLU A 90 -5.23 9.91 -0.89
C GLU A 90 -6.34 10.58 -1.71
N TRP A 91 -6.63 10.03 -2.88
CA TRP A 91 -7.73 10.50 -3.71
C TRP A 91 -9.07 10.41 -2.97
N ARG A 92 -9.35 9.26 -2.34
CA ARG A 92 -10.61 9.05 -1.62
C ARG A 92 -10.80 10.04 -0.48
N LEU A 93 -9.74 10.30 0.30
CA LEU A 93 -9.79 11.28 1.39
C LEU A 93 -10.12 12.69 0.88
N LEU A 94 -9.49 13.11 -0.21
CA LEU A 94 -9.72 14.43 -0.80
C LEU A 94 -11.11 14.53 -1.45
N ASP A 95 -11.58 13.47 -2.10
CA ASP A 95 -12.91 13.37 -2.71
C ASP A 95 -14.03 13.47 -1.66
N GLU A 96 -13.88 12.79 -0.53
CA GLU A 96 -14.78 12.90 0.61
C GLU A 96 -14.80 14.32 1.18
N GLN A 97 -13.66 14.98 1.34
CA GLN A 97 -13.58 16.37 1.80
C GLN A 97 -14.21 17.35 0.80
N LEU A 98 -14.09 17.10 -0.51
CA LEU A 98 -14.76 17.91 -1.54
C LEU A 98 -16.28 17.75 -1.51
N SER A 99 -16.77 16.65 -0.98
CA SER A 99 -18.22 16.41 -0.85
C SER A 99 -18.85 17.15 0.32
N ASP A 100 -18.05 17.65 1.27
CA ASP A 100 -18.50 18.38 2.48
C ASP A 100 -17.73 19.72 2.62
N LEU A 101 -17.99 20.62 1.69
CA LEU A 101 -17.34 21.96 1.63
C LEU A 101 -17.88 22.95 2.65
N ASP A 102 -19.08 22.72 3.21
CA ASP A 102 -19.75 23.66 4.10
C ASP A 102 -19.01 23.89 5.42
N ALA A 103 -18.14 22.98 5.81
CA ALA A 103 -17.33 23.07 7.02
C ALA A 103 -15.99 23.79 6.84
N LEU A 104 -15.61 24.16 5.61
CA LEU A 104 -14.29 24.71 5.29
C LEU A 104 -14.32 26.23 5.10
N ASP A 105 -13.30 26.92 5.60
CA ASP A 105 -13.03 28.30 5.26
C ASP A 105 -12.44 28.43 3.83
N GLY A 106 -12.43 29.65 3.29
CA GLY A 106 -11.98 29.89 1.91
C GLY A 106 -10.52 29.49 1.64
N THR A 107 -9.65 29.56 2.67
CA THR A 107 -8.24 29.19 2.54
C THR A 107 -8.08 27.66 2.51
N ALA A 108 -8.78 26.97 3.42
CA ALA A 108 -8.79 25.50 3.46
C ALA A 108 -9.39 24.92 2.17
N MET A 109 -10.45 25.52 1.65
CA MET A 109 -11.07 25.14 0.38
C MET A 109 -10.08 25.31 -0.79
N GLY A 110 -9.36 26.44 -0.86
CA GLY A 110 -8.35 26.67 -1.90
C GLY A 110 -7.22 25.63 -1.86
N ASN A 111 -6.74 25.28 -0.68
CA ASN A 111 -5.73 24.24 -0.49
C ASN A 111 -6.26 22.85 -0.89
N LEU A 112 -7.50 22.54 -0.57
CA LEU A 112 -8.14 21.27 -0.93
C LEU A 112 -8.21 21.09 -2.44
N PHE A 113 -8.67 22.12 -3.17
CA PHE A 113 -8.71 22.09 -4.64
C PHE A 113 -7.31 21.95 -5.25
N ALA A 114 -6.31 22.69 -4.73
CA ALA A 114 -4.93 22.59 -5.20
C ALA A 114 -4.34 21.19 -4.97
N ASN A 115 -4.61 20.58 -3.82
CA ASN A 115 -4.17 19.22 -3.53
C ASN A 115 -4.85 18.20 -4.46
N TYR A 116 -6.16 18.32 -4.66
CA TYR A 116 -6.91 17.43 -5.55
C TYR A 116 -6.43 17.52 -7.01
N GLU A 117 -6.12 18.72 -7.48
CA GLU A 117 -5.52 18.93 -8.80
C GLU A 117 -4.13 18.35 -8.90
N SER A 118 -3.29 18.49 -7.86
CA SER A 118 -1.90 17.99 -7.85
C SER A 118 -1.78 16.48 -8.01
N ILE A 119 -2.82 15.71 -7.63
CA ILE A 119 -2.90 14.26 -7.79
C ILE A 119 -3.69 13.83 -9.03
N ASP A 120 -4.00 14.76 -9.95
CA ASP A 120 -4.89 14.50 -11.10
C ASP A 120 -6.26 13.93 -10.68
N GLY A 121 -6.81 14.40 -9.56
CA GLY A 121 -8.03 13.87 -8.94
C GLY A 121 -9.24 13.90 -9.86
N TYR A 122 -9.39 14.95 -10.67
CA TYR A 122 -10.50 15.10 -11.62
C TYR A 122 -10.52 14.01 -12.71
N THR A 123 -9.39 13.41 -13.03
CA THR A 123 -9.30 12.35 -14.06
C THR A 123 -9.35 10.94 -13.48
N ALA A 124 -9.36 10.79 -12.14
CA ALA A 124 -9.25 9.50 -11.46
C ALA A 124 -10.33 8.49 -11.91
N SER A 125 -11.60 8.90 -11.96
CA SER A 125 -12.70 8.04 -12.44
C SER A 125 -12.51 7.61 -13.89
N SER A 126 -12.03 8.49 -14.77
CA SER A 126 -11.77 8.15 -16.18
C SER A 126 -10.62 7.17 -16.31
N ARG A 127 -9.53 7.37 -15.56
CA ARG A 127 -8.39 6.44 -15.52
C ARG A 127 -8.79 5.08 -14.97
N ALA A 128 -9.57 5.04 -13.89
CA ALA A 128 -10.07 3.81 -13.31
C ALA A 128 -11.00 3.05 -14.27
N SER A 129 -11.87 3.74 -15.00
CA SER A 129 -12.73 3.15 -16.03
C SER A 129 -11.92 2.54 -17.18
N GLN A 130 -10.81 3.17 -17.58
CA GLN A 130 -9.93 2.63 -18.62
C GLN A 130 -9.21 1.35 -18.17
N LEU A 131 -8.93 1.20 -16.87
CA LEU A 131 -8.34 -0.03 -16.32
C LEU A 131 -9.32 -1.19 -16.30
N LEU A 132 -10.62 -0.90 -16.29
CA LEU A 132 -11.69 -1.91 -16.22
C LEU A 132 -12.22 -2.33 -17.62
N ALA A 133 -11.82 -1.63 -18.68
CA ALA A 133 -12.23 -1.89 -20.06
C ALA A 133 -11.37 -2.98 -20.69
#